data_68d3e14c6e12063a7cbf8c49cfbb7126
#
_entry.id   68d3e14c6e12063a7cbf8c49cfbb7126
#
_cell.length_a   1.000
_cell.length_b   1.000
_cell.length_c   1.000
_cell.angle_alpha   90.00
_cell.angle_beta   90.00
_cell.angle_gamma   90.00
#
_symmetry.space_group_name_H-M   'P 1'
#
loop_
_entity.id
_entity.type
_entity.pdbx_description
1 polymer ?
#
loop_
_entity_poly.entity_id
_entity_poly.type
_entity_poly.pdbx_seq_one_letter_code
_entity_poly.pdbx_strand_id
1 'polypeptide(L)'
;AAECGLNIPETIVTNTKKKLLYFFFQHPEIICKSISNGAFFSIEPFSWSMYTTKLTKDVIEKLPDTFFPCLAQEYIEKEYEIRTFYLDGSCYSMAIFSQADKQTATDFRKYNREKPNRTVPYKLPKEIEIKIDEFMKSTKLNTGSLDIIKSKDGRYVFLEVNPSGQFGMVSYPCNYYLEREISKWLCN
;
A
#
# COMPACT_ATOMS: atom_id res chain seq x y z
N ALA A 1 -3.15 -8.03 11.13
CA ALA A 1 -4.22 -7.34 10.40
C ALA A 1 -5.43 -8.26 10.20
N ALA A 2 -5.26 -9.45 9.62
CA ALA A 2 -6.37 -10.39 9.40
C ALA A 2 -7.08 -10.78 10.70
N GLU A 3 -6.34 -11.03 11.79
CA GLU A 3 -6.88 -11.37 13.12
C GLU A 3 -7.74 -10.23 13.71
N CYS A 4 -7.50 -8.99 13.31
CA CYS A 4 -8.31 -7.81 13.65
C CYS A 4 -9.46 -7.58 12.65
N GLY A 5 -9.72 -8.52 11.74
CA GLY A 5 -10.81 -8.44 10.76
C GLY A 5 -10.60 -7.49 9.60
N LEU A 6 -9.36 -7.00 9.37
CA LEU A 6 -9.01 -6.26 8.17
C LEU A 6 -8.89 -7.24 6.98
N ASN A 7 -9.50 -6.90 5.84
CA ASN A 7 -9.25 -7.65 4.62
C ASN A 7 -7.82 -7.40 4.17
N ILE A 8 -7.11 -8.46 3.84
CA ILE A 8 -5.76 -8.42 3.26
C ILE A 8 -5.76 -9.20 1.94
N PRO A 9 -4.94 -8.81 0.97
CA PRO A 9 -4.83 -9.58 -0.27
C PRO A 9 -4.12 -10.91 -0.02
N GLU A 10 -4.50 -11.96 -0.75
CA GLU A 10 -3.77 -13.21 -0.72
C GLU A 10 -2.32 -13.00 -1.17
N THR A 11 -1.40 -13.57 -0.44
CA THR A 11 0.02 -13.23 -0.56
C THR A 11 0.89 -14.47 -0.36
N ILE A 12 1.91 -14.64 -1.21
CA ILE A 12 2.97 -15.60 -0.99
C ILE A 12 4.35 -14.92 -1.04
N VAL A 13 5.29 -15.45 -0.26
CA VAL A 13 6.71 -15.19 -0.45
C VAL A 13 7.35 -16.44 -1.01
N THR A 14 7.98 -16.34 -2.16
CA THR A 14 8.56 -17.49 -2.84
C THR A 14 9.84 -17.13 -3.60
N ASN A 15 10.70 -18.12 -3.76
CA ASN A 15 11.91 -18.07 -4.57
C ASN A 15 11.90 -19.15 -5.68
N THR A 16 10.76 -19.80 -5.92
CA THR A 16 10.66 -20.88 -6.92
C THR A 16 9.56 -20.61 -7.94
N LYS A 17 9.90 -20.84 -9.23
CA LYS A 17 8.96 -20.72 -10.35
C LYS A 17 7.72 -21.58 -10.16
N LYS A 18 7.89 -22.82 -9.70
CA LYS A 18 6.77 -23.74 -9.46
C LYS A 18 5.70 -23.18 -8.52
N LYS A 19 6.11 -22.61 -7.37
CA LYS A 19 5.18 -22.02 -6.41
C LYS A 19 4.54 -20.75 -6.95
N LEU A 20 5.30 -19.92 -7.68
CA LEU A 20 4.79 -18.71 -8.31
C LEU A 20 3.75 -19.01 -9.39
N LEU A 21 3.98 -20.03 -10.25
CA LEU A 21 3.01 -20.48 -11.24
C LEU A 21 1.76 -21.04 -10.58
N TYR A 22 1.89 -21.83 -9.51
CA TYR A 22 0.74 -22.34 -8.78
C TYR A 22 -0.13 -21.20 -8.24
N PHE A 23 0.46 -20.19 -7.63
CA PHE A 23 -0.25 -19.00 -7.15
C PHE A 23 -0.89 -18.21 -8.30
N PHE A 24 -0.18 -18.04 -9.42
CA PHE A 24 -0.70 -17.38 -10.62
C PHE A 24 -1.97 -18.06 -11.18
N PHE A 25 -2.03 -19.38 -11.16
CA PHE A 25 -3.22 -20.10 -11.66
C PHE A 25 -4.41 -20.06 -10.69
N GLN A 26 -4.19 -19.68 -9.43
CA GLN A 26 -5.28 -19.53 -8.47
C GLN A 26 -5.91 -18.13 -8.52
N HIS A 27 -5.22 -17.15 -9.08
CA HIS A 27 -5.66 -15.76 -9.14
C HIS A 27 -5.69 -15.26 -10.58
N PRO A 28 -6.76 -14.51 -10.99
CA PRO A 28 -6.88 -13.98 -12.35
C PRO A 28 -5.71 -13.06 -12.74
N GLU A 29 -5.24 -12.28 -11.81
CA GLU A 29 -4.11 -11.37 -11.95
C GLU A 29 -3.31 -11.31 -10.66
N ILE A 30 -1.99 -11.23 -10.77
CA ILE A 30 -1.08 -11.07 -9.62
C ILE A 30 -0.09 -9.94 -9.84
N ILE A 31 0.40 -9.40 -8.73
CA ILE A 31 1.48 -8.43 -8.69
C ILE A 31 2.70 -9.00 -7.97
N CYS A 32 3.85 -8.45 -8.28
CA CYS A 32 5.09 -8.68 -7.54
C CYS A 32 5.60 -7.36 -6.98
N LYS A 33 6.07 -7.40 -5.74
CA LYS A 33 6.73 -6.27 -5.07
C LYS A 33 7.90 -6.76 -4.23
N SER A 34 8.77 -5.84 -3.82
CA SER A 34 9.85 -6.15 -2.88
C SER A 34 9.28 -6.60 -1.53
N ILE A 35 9.99 -7.50 -0.85
CA ILE A 35 9.62 -7.98 0.50
C ILE A 35 9.79 -6.88 1.55
N SER A 36 10.78 -6.03 1.35
CA SER A 36 11.07 -4.87 2.20
C SER A 36 11.06 -3.59 1.37
N ASN A 37 11.44 -2.47 1.95
CA ASN A 37 11.58 -1.20 1.24
C ASN A 37 12.29 -1.41 -0.09
N GLY A 38 11.63 -1.04 -1.19
CA GLY A 38 12.15 -1.22 -2.53
C GLY A 38 13.54 -0.60 -2.67
N ALA A 39 14.47 -1.32 -3.26
CA ALA A 39 15.80 -0.80 -3.50
C ALA A 39 15.73 0.41 -4.45
N PHE A 40 16.37 1.48 -4.03
CA PHE A 40 16.67 2.63 -4.88
C PHE A 40 18.18 2.63 -5.15
N PHE A 41 18.55 2.57 -6.40
CA PHE A 41 19.94 2.67 -6.84
C PHE A 41 20.10 3.90 -7.71
N SER A 42 21.04 4.77 -7.38
CA SER A 42 21.42 5.90 -8.21
C SER A 42 22.91 5.80 -8.53
N ILE A 43 23.21 5.66 -9.83
CA ILE A 43 24.55 5.79 -10.39
C ILE A 43 24.39 6.78 -11.53
N GLU A 44 24.88 8.02 -11.35
CA GLU A 44 24.71 9.07 -12.37
C GLU A 44 25.16 8.59 -13.76
N PRO A 45 24.34 8.86 -14.83
CA PRO A 45 23.07 9.61 -14.82
C PRO A 45 21.82 8.75 -14.57
N PHE A 46 21.94 7.50 -14.13
CA PHE A 46 20.84 6.55 -14.03
C PHE A 46 20.35 6.37 -12.59
N SER A 47 19.05 6.25 -12.43
CA SER A 47 18.42 5.84 -11.17
C SER A 47 17.41 4.73 -11.43
N TRP A 48 17.35 3.76 -10.51
CA TRP A 48 16.42 2.64 -10.56
C TRP A 48 15.64 2.57 -9.26
N SER A 49 14.33 2.41 -9.37
CA SER A 49 13.41 2.19 -8.24
C SER A 49 12.61 0.92 -8.47
N MET A 50 12.43 0.14 -7.42
CA MET A 50 11.56 -1.03 -7.46
C MET A 50 10.13 -0.62 -7.18
N TYR A 51 9.26 -0.83 -8.14
CA TYR A 51 7.82 -0.57 -8.06
C TYR A 51 7.03 -1.88 -8.11
N THR A 52 5.81 -1.83 -7.59
CA THR A 52 4.83 -2.90 -7.80
C THR A 52 4.55 -3.09 -9.30
N THR A 53 4.64 -4.34 -9.75
CA THR A 53 4.49 -4.69 -11.16
C THR A 53 3.55 -5.88 -11.31
N LYS A 54 2.62 -5.82 -12.28
CA LYS A 54 1.81 -6.98 -12.66
C LYS A 54 2.70 -8.04 -13.30
N LEU A 55 2.48 -9.30 -12.92
CA LEU A 55 3.15 -10.44 -13.52
C LEU A 55 2.25 -11.08 -14.57
N THR A 56 2.83 -11.37 -15.73
CA THR A 56 2.19 -12.19 -16.77
C THR A 56 2.76 -13.59 -16.77
N LYS A 57 2.01 -14.54 -17.31
CA LYS A 57 2.46 -15.93 -17.46
C LYS A 57 3.81 -16.01 -18.20
N ASP A 58 3.94 -15.25 -19.30
CA ASP A 58 5.17 -15.24 -20.12
C ASP A 58 6.40 -14.77 -19.34
N VAL A 59 6.21 -13.79 -18.44
CA VAL A 59 7.30 -13.31 -17.56
C VAL A 59 7.70 -14.41 -16.57
N ILE A 60 6.72 -15.08 -15.95
CA ILE A 60 6.97 -16.14 -14.98
C ILE A 60 7.65 -17.35 -15.65
N GLU A 61 7.22 -17.74 -16.83
CA GLU A 61 7.80 -18.88 -17.58
C GLU A 61 9.28 -18.66 -17.97
N LYS A 62 9.67 -17.40 -18.19
CA LYS A 62 11.07 -17.03 -18.50
C LYS A 62 11.98 -16.96 -17.28
N LEU A 63 11.43 -17.00 -16.05
CA LEU A 63 12.25 -17.03 -14.84
C LEU A 63 13.03 -18.34 -14.74
N PRO A 64 14.22 -18.36 -14.13
CA PRO A 64 14.90 -19.59 -13.73
C PRO A 64 14.04 -20.35 -12.70
N ASP A 65 14.32 -21.63 -12.50
CA ASP A 65 13.55 -22.46 -11.56
C ASP A 65 13.63 -21.95 -10.13
N THR A 66 14.74 -21.31 -9.79
CA THR A 66 14.96 -20.60 -8.52
C THR A 66 15.44 -19.17 -8.79
N PHE A 67 14.99 -18.22 -7.99
CA PHE A 67 15.33 -16.80 -8.08
C PHE A 67 15.37 -16.16 -6.67
N PHE A 68 15.75 -14.90 -6.56
CA PHE A 68 15.69 -14.19 -5.28
C PHE A 68 14.23 -14.16 -4.75
N PRO A 69 14.03 -14.36 -3.43
CA PRO A 69 12.70 -14.30 -2.85
C PRO A 69 11.96 -13.02 -3.26
N CYS A 70 10.74 -13.18 -3.73
CA CYS A 70 9.82 -12.09 -4.04
C CYS A 70 8.50 -12.25 -3.29
N LEU A 71 7.80 -11.16 -3.08
CA LEU A 71 6.44 -11.15 -2.57
C LEU A 71 5.50 -11.05 -3.77
N ALA A 72 4.72 -12.10 -4.00
CA ALA A 72 3.64 -12.10 -4.97
C ALA A 72 2.29 -12.00 -4.23
N GLN A 73 1.37 -11.23 -4.80
CA GLN A 73 0.11 -10.89 -4.18
C GLN A 73 -1.00 -10.85 -5.23
N GLU A 74 -2.23 -11.26 -4.89
CA GLU A 74 -3.36 -11.05 -5.78
C GLU A 74 -3.50 -9.57 -6.15
N TYR A 75 -3.86 -9.31 -7.38
CA TYR A 75 -4.13 -7.94 -7.82
C TYR A 75 -5.53 -7.53 -7.44
N ILE A 76 -5.65 -6.52 -6.60
CA ILE A 76 -6.95 -5.93 -6.23
C ILE A 76 -7.30 -4.84 -7.22
N GLU A 77 -8.39 -5.02 -7.95
CA GLU A 77 -8.93 -3.99 -8.83
C GLU A 77 -9.47 -2.84 -7.98
N LYS A 78 -8.78 -1.70 -8.02
CA LYS A 78 -9.05 -0.57 -7.15
C LYS A 78 -9.89 0.51 -7.81
N GLU A 79 -10.81 1.07 -7.04
CA GLU A 79 -11.52 2.29 -7.37
C GLU A 79 -10.62 3.50 -7.06
N TYR A 80 -10.04 3.53 -5.85
CA TYR A 80 -9.01 4.49 -5.42
C TYR A 80 -8.19 3.89 -4.28
N GLU A 81 -7.08 4.53 -3.97
CA GLU A 81 -6.25 4.22 -2.81
C GLU A 81 -6.58 5.18 -1.66
N ILE A 82 -6.33 4.72 -0.44
CA ILE A 82 -6.51 5.51 0.77
C ILE A 82 -5.22 5.47 1.56
N ARG A 83 -4.65 6.65 1.82
CA ARG A 83 -3.56 6.82 2.77
C ARG A 83 -4.14 7.32 4.07
N THR A 84 -3.93 6.59 5.15
CA THR A 84 -4.43 6.93 6.48
C THR A 84 -3.26 7.14 7.43
N PHE A 85 -3.16 8.32 8.03
CA PHE A 85 -2.29 8.53 9.18
C PHE A 85 -3.09 8.21 10.45
N TYR A 86 -2.58 7.27 11.23
CA TYR A 86 -3.13 6.92 12.54
C TYR A 86 -2.34 7.63 13.64
N LEU A 87 -3.04 8.22 14.59
CA LEU A 87 -2.48 8.84 15.79
C LEU A 87 -3.36 8.48 16.98
N ASP A 88 -2.90 7.55 17.80
CA ASP A 88 -3.45 7.15 19.09
C ASP A 88 -5.00 7.08 19.12
N GLY A 89 -5.57 6.23 18.29
CA GLY A 89 -7.02 6.00 18.16
C GLY A 89 -7.72 6.87 17.10
N SER A 90 -7.05 7.84 16.50
CA SER A 90 -7.60 8.73 15.48
C SER A 90 -7.07 8.42 14.08
N CYS A 91 -7.97 8.32 13.09
CA CYS A 91 -7.63 8.09 11.68
C CYS A 91 -7.83 9.38 10.86
N TYR A 92 -6.78 9.83 10.20
CA TYR A 92 -6.78 10.96 9.28
C TYR A 92 -6.50 10.42 7.87
N SER A 93 -7.51 10.39 7.03
CA SER A 93 -7.43 9.68 5.75
C SER A 93 -7.53 10.60 4.55
N MET A 94 -6.88 10.20 3.47
CA MET A 94 -6.86 10.85 2.17
C MET A 94 -7.12 9.81 1.09
N ALA A 95 -8.07 10.06 0.20
CA ALA A 95 -8.26 9.26 -1.00
C ALA A 95 -7.35 9.78 -2.12
N ILE A 96 -6.76 8.85 -2.88
CA ILE A 96 -5.82 9.09 -3.99
C ILE A 96 -6.40 8.44 -5.24
N PHE A 97 -6.74 9.25 -6.25
CA PHE A 97 -7.32 8.78 -7.51
C PHE A 97 -6.24 8.46 -8.54
N SER A 98 -5.46 7.39 -8.28
CA SER A 98 -4.35 6.96 -9.12
C SER A 98 -4.78 6.29 -10.42
N GLN A 99 -6.06 5.89 -10.54
CA GLN A 99 -6.60 5.16 -11.70
C GLN A 99 -6.82 6.05 -12.94
N ALA A 100 -6.78 7.38 -12.78
CA ALA A 100 -6.94 8.33 -13.87
C ALA A 100 -5.74 8.38 -14.84
N ASP A 101 -4.58 7.81 -14.43
CA ASP A 101 -3.36 7.75 -15.22
C ASP A 101 -2.79 6.33 -15.25
N LYS A 102 -2.51 5.81 -16.45
CA LYS A 102 -1.93 4.46 -16.64
C LYS A 102 -0.58 4.28 -15.91
N GLN A 103 0.20 5.34 -15.77
CA GLN A 103 1.50 5.30 -15.08
C GLN A 103 1.34 5.01 -13.61
N THR A 104 0.33 5.58 -12.95
CA THR A 104 0.09 5.47 -11.51
C THR A 104 -0.93 4.38 -11.14
N ALA A 105 -1.63 3.82 -12.13
CA ALA A 105 -2.73 2.89 -11.92
C ALA A 105 -2.36 1.63 -11.11
N THR A 106 -1.17 1.07 -11.29
CA THR A 106 -0.71 -0.10 -10.53
C THR A 106 -0.05 0.33 -9.22
N ASP A 107 0.77 1.37 -9.26
CA ASP A 107 1.51 1.88 -8.09
C ASP A 107 1.53 3.42 -8.16
N PHE A 108 0.80 4.09 -7.23
CA PHE A 108 0.69 5.56 -7.22
C PHE A 108 2.04 6.26 -7.00
N ARG A 109 3.05 5.56 -6.47
CA ARG A 109 4.41 6.07 -6.27
C ARG A 109 5.16 6.30 -7.58
N LYS A 110 4.69 5.75 -8.70
CA LYS A 110 5.15 6.12 -10.07
C LYS A 110 4.63 7.49 -10.46
N TYR A 111 4.94 8.48 -9.64
CA TYR A 111 4.36 9.82 -9.68
C TYR A 111 4.54 10.50 -11.03
N ASN A 112 3.43 10.92 -11.63
CA ASN A 112 3.45 11.78 -12.81
C ASN A 112 3.50 13.25 -12.38
N ARG A 113 4.65 13.93 -12.56
CA ARG A 113 4.84 15.32 -12.14
C ARG A 113 4.04 16.32 -12.98
N GLU A 114 3.75 15.98 -14.24
CA GLU A 114 2.97 16.85 -15.15
C GLU A 114 1.47 16.73 -14.87
N LYS A 115 1.03 15.54 -14.44
CA LYS A 115 -0.37 15.27 -14.10
C LYS A 115 -0.45 14.54 -12.74
N PRO A 116 -0.33 15.29 -11.63
CA PRO A 116 -0.37 14.68 -10.31
C PRO A 116 -1.73 14.04 -10.03
N ASN A 117 -1.73 12.95 -9.24
CA ASN A 117 -2.96 12.31 -8.81
C ASN A 117 -3.82 13.30 -8.01
N ARG A 118 -5.12 13.31 -8.29
CA ARG A 118 -6.07 14.03 -7.45
C ARG A 118 -6.13 13.37 -6.08
N THR A 119 -6.09 14.19 -5.03
CA THR A 119 -6.26 13.76 -3.65
C THR A 119 -7.36 14.56 -2.97
N VAL A 120 -8.09 13.93 -2.05
CA VAL A 120 -9.15 14.61 -1.26
C VAL A 120 -9.18 14.05 0.17
N PRO A 121 -9.59 14.85 1.17
CA PRO A 121 -9.90 14.33 2.50
C PRO A 121 -10.92 13.18 2.40
N TYR A 122 -10.72 12.16 3.21
CA TYR A 122 -11.58 10.98 3.21
C TYR A 122 -11.93 10.57 4.64
N LYS A 123 -13.17 10.14 4.84
CA LYS A 123 -13.58 9.56 6.12
C LYS A 123 -13.83 8.07 5.95
N LEU A 124 -13.03 7.26 6.62
CA LEU A 124 -13.22 5.81 6.66
C LEU A 124 -14.55 5.45 7.37
N PRO A 125 -15.22 4.37 6.96
CA PRO A 125 -16.31 3.81 7.74
C PRO A 125 -15.85 3.48 9.17
N LYS A 126 -16.72 3.72 10.15
CA LYS A 126 -16.38 3.54 11.57
C LYS A 126 -15.91 2.13 11.90
N GLU A 127 -16.49 1.13 11.26
CA GLU A 127 -16.08 -0.27 11.40
C GLU A 127 -14.63 -0.53 10.96
N ILE A 128 -14.16 0.18 9.92
CA ILE A 128 -12.76 0.07 9.44
C ILE A 128 -11.82 0.80 10.39
N GLU A 129 -12.21 1.98 10.90
CA GLU A 129 -11.43 2.70 11.91
C GLU A 129 -11.23 1.88 13.18
N ILE A 130 -12.27 1.15 13.65
CA ILE A 130 -12.18 0.26 14.81
C ILE A 130 -11.16 -0.86 14.57
N LYS A 131 -11.25 -1.53 13.41
CA LYS A 131 -10.32 -2.60 13.05
C LYS A 131 -8.86 -2.12 12.92
N ILE A 132 -8.67 -0.90 12.41
CA ILE A 132 -7.35 -0.26 12.35
C ILE A 132 -6.84 0.00 13.77
N ASP A 133 -7.65 0.54 14.66
CA ASP A 133 -7.28 0.83 16.04
C ASP A 133 -6.88 -0.47 16.79
N GLU A 134 -7.66 -1.55 16.64
CA GLU A 134 -7.34 -2.86 17.19
C GLU A 134 -6.00 -3.40 16.64
N PHE A 135 -5.78 -3.28 15.33
CA PHE A 135 -4.53 -3.70 14.69
C PHE A 135 -3.34 -2.89 15.22
N MET A 136 -3.45 -1.56 15.28
CA MET A 136 -2.37 -0.69 15.76
C MET A 136 -2.03 -0.98 17.23
N LYS A 137 -3.04 -1.20 18.07
CA LYS A 137 -2.85 -1.62 19.49
C LYS A 137 -2.19 -3.00 19.59
N SER A 138 -2.61 -3.96 18.78
CA SER A 138 -2.03 -5.32 18.79
C SER A 138 -0.55 -5.33 18.40
N THR A 139 -0.15 -4.40 17.53
CA THR A 139 1.25 -4.21 17.10
C THR A 139 2.03 -3.21 17.96
N LYS A 140 1.40 -2.63 19.00
CA LYS A 140 1.97 -1.60 19.90
C LYS A 140 2.45 -0.36 19.16
N LEU A 141 1.72 0.05 18.13
CA LEU A 141 2.00 1.25 17.35
C LEU A 141 1.02 2.36 17.73
N ASN A 142 1.52 3.45 18.28
CA ASN A 142 0.72 4.64 18.59
C ASN A 142 0.55 5.53 17.36
N THR A 143 1.46 5.44 16.39
CA THR A 143 1.42 6.20 15.14
C THR A 143 1.82 5.32 13.96
N GLY A 144 1.37 5.69 12.76
CA GLY A 144 1.77 5.05 11.52
C GLY A 144 0.95 5.52 10.33
N SER A 145 1.49 5.35 9.14
CA SER A 145 0.75 5.57 7.89
C SER A 145 0.36 4.24 7.28
N LEU A 146 -0.94 4.05 7.07
CA LEU A 146 -1.52 2.84 6.51
C LEU A 146 -1.88 3.07 5.04
N ASP A 147 -1.63 2.05 4.21
CA ASP A 147 -2.07 2.00 2.82
C ASP A 147 -3.23 1.01 2.69
N ILE A 148 -4.34 1.49 2.15
CA ILE A 148 -5.59 0.76 1.99
C ILE A 148 -6.09 0.95 0.57
N ILE A 149 -6.64 -0.09 -0.04
CA ILE A 149 -7.36 -0.01 -1.31
C ILE A 149 -8.86 0.00 -1.04
N LYS A 150 -9.59 0.95 -1.64
CA LYS A 150 -11.00 0.79 -1.91
C LYS A 150 -11.13 0.05 -3.23
N SER A 151 -11.56 -1.20 -3.17
CA SER A 151 -11.73 -2.06 -4.34
C SER A 151 -13.04 -1.76 -5.07
N LYS A 152 -13.11 -2.10 -6.36
CA LYS A 152 -14.32 -1.91 -7.16
C LYS A 152 -15.51 -2.75 -6.70
N ASP A 153 -15.26 -3.88 -6.01
CA ASP A 153 -16.28 -4.71 -5.38
C ASP A 153 -16.75 -4.19 -4.01
N GLY A 154 -16.24 -3.02 -3.61
CA GLY A 154 -16.69 -2.31 -2.40
C GLY A 154 -15.92 -2.63 -1.12
N ARG A 155 -14.93 -3.54 -1.14
CA ARG A 155 -14.11 -3.88 0.03
C ARG A 155 -13.09 -2.79 0.34
N TYR A 156 -12.69 -2.71 1.62
CA TYR A 156 -11.50 -2.01 2.07
C TYR A 156 -10.41 -3.04 2.32
N VAL A 157 -9.32 -2.99 1.55
CA VAL A 157 -8.23 -3.98 1.59
C VAL A 157 -6.97 -3.30 2.13
N PHE A 158 -6.53 -3.73 3.31
CA PHE A 158 -5.31 -3.25 3.94
C PHE A 158 -4.09 -3.85 3.25
N LEU A 159 -3.11 -3.01 2.92
CA LEU A 159 -1.87 -3.43 2.29
C LEU A 159 -0.69 -3.47 3.26
N GLU A 160 -0.42 -2.36 3.93
CA GLU A 160 0.73 -2.22 4.83
C GLU A 160 0.55 -1.05 5.81
N VAL A 161 1.34 -1.05 6.87
CA VAL A 161 1.56 0.08 7.76
C VAL A 161 3.05 0.46 7.74
N ASN A 162 3.32 1.75 7.61
CA ASN A 162 4.65 2.32 7.80
C ASN A 162 4.69 2.98 9.19
N PRO A 163 5.40 2.40 10.18
CA PRO A 163 5.47 2.94 11.52
C PRO A 163 6.14 4.33 11.61
N SER A 164 7.09 4.60 10.72
CA SER A 164 7.78 5.90 10.67
C SER A 164 6.92 7.04 10.08
N GLY A 165 5.74 6.71 9.60
CA GLY A 165 4.66 7.52 9.10
C GLY A 165 5.02 8.86 8.46
N GLN A 166 4.88 8.97 7.14
CA GLN A 166 5.01 10.24 6.43
C GLN A 166 3.68 11.02 6.50
N PHE A 167 3.40 11.64 7.65
CA PHE A 167 2.13 12.33 7.89
C PHE A 167 1.93 13.57 7.00
N GLY A 168 3.01 14.22 6.57
CA GLY A 168 2.94 15.41 5.70
C GLY A 168 2.20 15.14 4.39
N MET A 169 2.30 13.92 3.86
CA MET A 169 1.59 13.51 2.65
C MET A 169 0.06 13.59 2.81
N VAL A 170 -0.46 13.42 4.01
CA VAL A 170 -1.89 13.50 4.34
C VAL A 170 -2.24 14.86 4.92
N SER A 171 -1.37 15.43 5.76
CA SER A 171 -1.60 16.69 6.47
C SER A 171 -1.84 17.86 5.51
N TYR A 172 -0.92 18.10 4.58
CA TYR A 172 -0.96 19.28 3.71
C TYR A 172 -2.12 19.24 2.71
N PRO A 173 -2.32 18.20 1.87
CA PRO A 173 -3.39 18.20 0.88
C PRO A 173 -4.78 18.22 1.48
N CYS A 174 -4.93 17.71 2.71
CA CYS A 174 -6.22 17.58 3.38
C CYS A 174 -6.48 18.65 4.45
N ASN A 175 -5.54 19.56 4.70
CA ASN A 175 -5.61 20.59 5.75
C ASN A 175 -5.90 20.00 7.14
N TYR A 176 -5.32 18.84 7.46
CA TYR A 176 -5.52 18.20 8.76
C TYR A 176 -4.67 18.80 9.87
N TYR A 177 -3.61 19.56 9.53
CA TYR A 177 -2.69 20.17 10.48
C TYR A 177 -2.12 19.17 11.50
N LEU A 178 -1.72 17.98 11.00
CA LEU A 178 -1.26 16.86 11.83
C LEU A 178 -0.07 17.20 12.70
N GLU A 179 0.74 18.18 12.30
CA GLU A 179 1.83 18.74 13.11
C GLU A 179 1.34 19.23 14.46
N ARG A 180 0.17 19.89 14.49
CA ARG A 180 -0.46 20.38 15.72
C ARG A 180 -1.02 19.24 16.56
N GLU A 181 -1.68 18.27 15.91
CA GLU A 181 -2.27 17.12 16.60
C GLU A 181 -1.18 16.24 17.23
N ILE A 182 -0.08 15.98 16.51
CA ILE A 182 1.09 15.25 17.01
C ILE A 182 1.72 16.04 18.19
N SER A 183 1.91 17.36 18.05
CA SER A 183 2.45 18.19 19.11
C SER A 183 1.60 18.16 20.38
N LYS A 184 0.28 18.25 20.26
CA LYS A 184 -0.63 18.11 21.40
C LYS A 184 -0.51 16.74 22.06
N TRP A 185 -0.47 15.68 21.26
CA TRP A 185 -0.34 14.30 21.76
C TRP A 185 0.98 14.07 22.50
N LEU A 186 2.08 14.65 22.03
CA LEU A 186 3.39 14.56 22.69
C LEU A 186 3.50 15.37 23.99
N CYS A 187 2.64 16.38 24.17
CA CYS A 187 2.64 17.23 25.36
C CYS A 187 1.67 16.78 26.46
N ASN A 188 0.83 15.77 26.20
CA ASN A 188 -0.06 15.15 27.17
C ASN A 188 0.59 13.93 27.81
#